data_06d4b7e798b8c1fdd2138fe2d6cebff3
#
_entry.id   06d4b7e798b8c1fdd2138fe2d6cebff3
#
_cell.length_a   1.000
_cell.length_b   1.000
_cell.length_c   1.000
_cell.angle_alpha   90.00
_cell.angle_beta   90.00
_cell.angle_gamma   90.00
#
_symmetry.space_group_name_H-M   'P 1'
#
loop_
_entity.id
_entity.type
_entity.pdbx_description
1 polymer ?
#
loop_
_entity_poly.entity_id
_entity_poly.type
_entity_poly.pdbx_seq_one_letter_code
_entity_poly.pdbx_strand_id
1 'polypeptide(L)'
;MRITDDILYVGVNDHNIDLFEGQYIVPNGMAYNSYVINDEKIAVMDTVDAAFGDEWLKNIADVLNGATPDYLIIQHMEPDHSANIQKFLEVYPNIKVVGNAKTFTMIGNFSRDLKLADENKLEVKNKDTLTLGKHELTFVFAPMVHWPEVMVTYDSKDKVLFSADGFGKFGALDAEEDWDCEARRYYVGIVGKYGAQVQNLLKVAATLDIQTICPLHGPVLTENLEHYIGQYNTWSSYGTESEGVMIAYTSVYGNTKKAVELLAEKLKEKGCPKVVVTDLAREDMAEAVEDAFRYGKIVLASTTYNGDVFPLMKTFIEHLTERNYQNKTIGLIENGSWASMAGKVMRGMFEKSKNITWLETSVKIMSSMDEQNKADIEKMAEELM
;
A
#
# COMPACT_ATOMS: atom_id res chain seq x y z
N MET A 1 -7.27 -12.03 -20.56
CA MET A 1 -5.80 -12.11 -20.86
C MET A 1 -5.28 -13.47 -20.43
N ARG A 2 -4.33 -14.08 -21.16
CA ARG A 2 -3.70 -15.36 -20.79
C ARG A 2 -2.41 -15.09 -20.03
N ILE A 3 -2.24 -15.66 -18.85
CA ILE A 3 -1.02 -15.54 -18.03
C ILE A 3 -0.06 -16.67 -18.39
N THR A 4 -0.54 -17.92 -18.33
CA THR A 4 0.15 -19.13 -18.81
C THR A 4 -0.80 -19.91 -19.72
N ASP A 5 -0.46 -21.12 -20.13
CA ASP A 5 -1.36 -21.94 -20.95
C ASP A 5 -2.66 -22.29 -20.21
N ASP A 6 -2.60 -22.46 -18.90
CA ASP A 6 -3.69 -22.93 -18.06
C ASP A 6 -4.23 -21.85 -17.11
N ILE A 7 -3.50 -20.71 -16.91
CA ILE A 7 -3.90 -19.62 -16.02
C ILE A 7 -4.38 -18.44 -16.83
N LEU A 8 -5.60 -17.98 -16.55
CA LEU A 8 -6.32 -16.96 -17.31
C LEU A 8 -6.83 -15.84 -16.36
N TYR A 9 -6.65 -14.59 -16.77
CA TYR A 9 -7.19 -13.44 -16.07
C TYR A 9 -8.67 -13.24 -16.38
N VAL A 10 -9.48 -13.05 -15.34
CA VAL A 10 -10.93 -12.83 -15.42
C VAL A 10 -11.41 -11.63 -14.61
N GLY A 11 -10.49 -10.81 -14.10
CA GLY A 11 -10.79 -9.61 -13.33
C GLY A 11 -11.43 -8.50 -14.15
N VAL A 12 -11.60 -7.34 -13.52
CA VAL A 12 -12.28 -6.16 -14.07
C VAL A 12 -11.53 -4.87 -13.78
N ASN A 13 -11.81 -3.80 -14.51
CA ASN A 13 -11.34 -2.45 -14.26
C ASN A 13 -12.49 -1.56 -13.80
N ASP A 14 -12.32 -0.80 -12.74
CA ASP A 14 -13.23 0.23 -12.29
C ASP A 14 -12.68 1.61 -12.65
N HIS A 15 -13.31 2.28 -13.61
CA HIS A 15 -12.97 3.64 -14.02
C HIS A 15 -13.86 4.71 -13.36
N ASN A 16 -14.77 4.29 -12.48
CA ASN A 16 -15.76 5.19 -11.87
C ASN A 16 -15.46 5.50 -10.40
N ILE A 17 -14.62 4.68 -9.77
CA ILE A 17 -14.21 4.92 -8.39
C ILE A 17 -13.37 6.20 -8.30
N ASP A 18 -13.70 7.08 -7.34
CA ASP A 18 -12.95 8.29 -7.07
C ASP A 18 -12.06 8.15 -5.81
N LEU A 19 -12.52 7.36 -4.82
CA LEU A 19 -11.83 7.11 -3.58
C LEU A 19 -11.75 5.62 -3.25
N PHE A 20 -10.56 5.05 -3.26
CA PHE A 20 -10.34 3.70 -2.76
C PHE A 20 -10.33 3.70 -1.22
N GLU A 21 -10.96 2.70 -0.59
CA GLU A 21 -11.21 2.64 0.87
C GLU A 21 -11.84 3.94 1.44
N GLY A 22 -12.50 4.74 0.60
CA GLY A 22 -13.10 5.99 0.99
C GLY A 22 -12.10 7.11 1.38
N GLN A 23 -10.82 6.94 1.10
CA GLN A 23 -9.78 7.90 1.50
C GLN A 23 -8.68 8.15 0.46
N TYR A 24 -8.35 7.19 -0.40
CA TYR A 24 -7.27 7.35 -1.38
C TYR A 24 -7.83 7.79 -2.73
N ILE A 25 -7.44 8.98 -3.19
CA ILE A 25 -7.83 9.49 -4.51
C ILE A 25 -7.19 8.59 -5.58
N VAL A 26 -8.01 8.03 -6.47
CA VAL A 26 -7.58 7.12 -7.55
C VAL A 26 -8.07 7.63 -8.91
N PRO A 27 -7.41 8.65 -9.46
CA PRO A 27 -7.88 9.32 -10.69
C PRO A 27 -7.86 8.39 -11.91
N ASN A 28 -7.07 7.34 -11.87
CA ASN A 28 -6.95 6.33 -12.92
C ASN A 28 -7.70 5.04 -12.59
N GLY A 29 -8.65 5.10 -11.63
CA GLY A 29 -9.50 3.98 -11.24
C GLY A 29 -8.77 2.89 -10.47
N MET A 30 -9.32 1.67 -10.49
CA MET A 30 -8.77 0.47 -9.86
C MET A 30 -8.93 -0.75 -10.75
N ALA A 31 -8.03 -1.71 -10.59
CA ALA A 31 -8.22 -3.07 -11.10
C ALA A 31 -8.57 -4.00 -9.94
N TYR A 32 -9.59 -4.85 -10.12
CA TYR A 32 -9.91 -5.94 -9.21
C TYR A 32 -9.61 -7.24 -9.94
N ASN A 33 -8.51 -7.88 -9.56
CA ASN A 33 -7.98 -9.02 -10.28
C ASN A 33 -8.55 -10.33 -9.74
N SER A 34 -8.90 -11.20 -10.66
CA SER A 34 -9.31 -12.58 -10.39
C SER A 34 -8.75 -13.47 -11.50
N TYR A 35 -8.50 -14.73 -11.18
CA TYR A 35 -7.85 -15.64 -12.12
C TYR A 35 -8.55 -16.99 -12.13
N VAL A 36 -8.50 -17.68 -13.27
CA VAL A 36 -8.95 -19.06 -13.43
C VAL A 36 -7.74 -19.93 -13.70
N ILE A 37 -7.60 -21.02 -12.95
CA ILE A 37 -6.65 -22.09 -13.23
C ILE A 37 -7.45 -23.25 -13.83
N ASN A 38 -7.24 -23.49 -15.12
CA ASN A 38 -7.97 -24.50 -15.90
C ASN A 38 -7.16 -25.79 -16.02
N ASP A 39 -7.46 -26.76 -15.15
CA ASP A 39 -6.81 -28.07 -15.13
C ASP A 39 -7.87 -29.19 -15.02
N GLU A 40 -7.51 -30.39 -14.61
CA GLU A 40 -8.47 -31.48 -14.36
C GLU A 40 -9.57 -31.09 -13.38
N LYS A 41 -9.19 -30.28 -12.38
CA LYS A 41 -10.08 -29.50 -11.54
C LYS A 41 -9.83 -28.02 -11.75
N ILE A 42 -10.90 -27.24 -11.78
CA ILE A 42 -10.86 -25.82 -12.09
C ILE A 42 -10.95 -25.02 -10.80
N ALA A 43 -10.02 -24.09 -10.60
CA ALA A 43 -10.02 -23.16 -9.48
C ALA A 43 -10.19 -21.72 -9.96
N VAL A 44 -11.03 -20.94 -9.26
CA VAL A 44 -11.15 -19.49 -9.40
C VAL A 44 -10.49 -18.86 -8.18
N MET A 45 -9.62 -17.86 -8.41
CA MET A 45 -8.87 -17.17 -7.38
C MET A 45 -9.52 -15.82 -7.10
N ASP A 46 -10.05 -15.67 -5.89
CA ASP A 46 -10.77 -14.51 -5.36
C ASP A 46 -11.94 -14.06 -6.24
N THR A 47 -12.70 -13.09 -5.75
CA THR A 47 -13.78 -12.43 -6.50
C THR A 47 -13.37 -10.99 -6.83
N VAL A 48 -14.32 -10.14 -7.16
CA VAL A 48 -14.12 -8.72 -7.47
C VAL A 48 -15.08 -7.87 -6.64
N ASP A 49 -14.98 -6.53 -6.73
CA ASP A 49 -15.92 -5.61 -6.09
C ASP A 49 -17.37 -5.91 -6.47
N ALA A 50 -18.29 -5.64 -5.55
CA ALA A 50 -19.72 -5.94 -5.65
C ALA A 50 -20.37 -5.38 -6.94
N ALA A 51 -19.94 -4.21 -7.39
CA ALA A 51 -20.47 -3.55 -8.56
C ALA A 51 -20.21 -4.31 -9.87
N PHE A 52 -19.16 -5.12 -9.91
CA PHE A 52 -18.66 -5.81 -11.11
C PHE A 52 -18.97 -7.32 -11.15
N GLY A 53 -19.77 -7.84 -10.23
CA GLY A 53 -20.06 -9.27 -10.13
C GLY A 53 -20.63 -9.89 -11.41
N ASP A 54 -21.49 -9.17 -12.18
CA ASP A 54 -22.05 -9.70 -13.43
C ASP A 54 -21.03 -9.76 -14.56
N GLU A 55 -20.17 -8.75 -14.66
CA GLU A 55 -19.07 -8.72 -15.62
C GLU A 55 -18.05 -9.82 -15.32
N TRP A 56 -17.66 -9.95 -14.05
CA TRP A 56 -16.74 -10.98 -13.59
C TRP A 56 -17.27 -12.41 -13.88
N LEU A 57 -18.53 -12.70 -13.56
CA LEU A 57 -19.15 -13.98 -13.86
C LEU A 57 -19.18 -14.27 -15.37
N LYS A 58 -19.44 -13.24 -16.17
CA LYS A 58 -19.36 -13.37 -17.63
C LYS A 58 -17.95 -13.69 -18.09
N ASN A 59 -16.92 -13.01 -17.57
CA ASN A 59 -15.52 -13.28 -17.90
C ASN A 59 -15.13 -14.71 -17.56
N ILE A 60 -15.59 -15.24 -16.42
CA ILE A 60 -15.39 -16.62 -16.02
C ILE A 60 -16.07 -17.57 -17.00
N ALA A 61 -17.35 -17.35 -17.32
CA ALA A 61 -18.11 -18.20 -18.22
C ALA A 61 -17.49 -18.26 -19.63
N ASP A 62 -17.00 -17.14 -20.12
CA ASP A 62 -16.32 -17.04 -21.43
C ASP A 62 -15.02 -17.88 -21.44
N VAL A 63 -14.26 -17.87 -20.35
CA VAL A 63 -13.02 -18.65 -20.20
C VAL A 63 -13.32 -20.15 -20.04
N LEU A 64 -14.31 -20.49 -19.24
CA LEU A 64 -14.67 -21.89 -18.93
C LEU A 64 -15.31 -22.60 -20.12
N ASN A 65 -15.89 -21.89 -21.07
CA ASN A 65 -16.52 -22.43 -22.27
C ASN A 65 -17.47 -23.62 -21.98
N GLY A 66 -18.31 -23.45 -20.96
CA GLY A 66 -19.28 -24.45 -20.51
C GLY A 66 -18.79 -25.46 -19.47
N ALA A 67 -17.51 -25.44 -19.09
CA ALA A 67 -17.03 -26.19 -17.93
C ALA A 67 -17.51 -25.54 -16.62
N THR A 68 -17.46 -26.30 -15.53
CA THR A 68 -17.86 -25.86 -14.19
C THR A 68 -16.64 -25.84 -13.27
N PRO A 69 -16.41 -24.76 -12.49
CA PRO A 69 -15.34 -24.75 -11.52
C PRO A 69 -15.58 -25.73 -10.37
N ASP A 70 -14.51 -26.24 -9.78
CA ASP A 70 -14.52 -27.08 -8.58
C ASP A 70 -14.29 -26.27 -7.31
N TYR A 71 -13.49 -25.18 -7.41
CA TYR A 71 -13.04 -24.41 -6.27
C TYR A 71 -13.18 -22.90 -6.52
N LEU A 72 -13.56 -22.18 -5.46
CA LEU A 72 -13.35 -20.75 -5.29
C LEU A 72 -12.36 -20.56 -4.14
N ILE A 73 -11.16 -20.11 -4.43
CA ILE A 73 -10.10 -19.89 -3.44
C ILE A 73 -10.13 -18.43 -3.02
N ILE A 74 -10.33 -18.17 -1.72
CA ILE A 74 -10.38 -16.81 -1.17
C ILE A 74 -9.09 -16.58 -0.37
N GLN A 75 -8.24 -15.73 -0.92
CA GLN A 75 -6.99 -15.32 -0.31
C GLN A 75 -7.19 -14.15 0.64
N HIS A 76 -8.14 -13.26 0.31
CA HIS A 76 -8.44 -12.04 1.05
C HIS A 76 -9.95 -11.77 1.16
N MET A 77 -10.37 -11.30 2.32
CA MET A 77 -11.80 -11.10 2.64
C MET A 77 -12.27 -9.66 2.55
N GLU A 78 -11.42 -8.75 2.11
CA GLU A 78 -11.87 -7.40 1.80
C GLU A 78 -12.98 -7.43 0.73
N PRO A 79 -14.03 -6.61 0.85
CA PRO A 79 -15.20 -6.73 -0.03
C PRO A 79 -14.92 -6.61 -1.53
N ASP A 80 -13.88 -5.88 -1.92
CA ASP A 80 -13.47 -5.77 -3.32
C ASP A 80 -12.85 -7.06 -3.91
N HIS A 81 -12.60 -8.08 -3.06
CA HIS A 81 -12.15 -9.42 -3.43
C HIS A 81 -13.09 -10.52 -2.96
N SER A 82 -14.11 -10.21 -2.17
CA SER A 82 -14.96 -11.23 -1.54
C SER A 82 -16.47 -11.00 -1.69
N ALA A 83 -16.91 -9.81 -2.11
CA ALA A 83 -18.33 -9.45 -2.13
C ALA A 83 -19.20 -10.36 -3.02
N ASN A 84 -18.61 -11.00 -4.03
CA ASN A 84 -19.35 -11.84 -4.96
C ASN A 84 -19.33 -13.34 -4.63
N ILE A 85 -18.87 -13.77 -3.44
CA ILE A 85 -18.88 -15.18 -3.02
C ILE A 85 -20.30 -15.75 -3.11
N GLN A 86 -21.30 -15.06 -2.56
CA GLN A 86 -22.69 -15.52 -2.61
C GLN A 86 -23.19 -15.65 -4.05
N LYS A 87 -22.98 -14.62 -4.86
CA LYS A 87 -23.39 -14.59 -6.27
C LYS A 87 -22.74 -15.72 -7.09
N PHE A 88 -21.47 -16.02 -6.81
CA PHE A 88 -20.76 -17.13 -7.42
C PHE A 88 -21.38 -18.49 -7.06
N LEU A 89 -21.73 -18.69 -5.78
CA LEU A 89 -22.39 -19.90 -5.30
C LEU A 89 -23.83 -20.09 -5.85
N GLU A 90 -24.52 -18.99 -6.18
CA GLU A 90 -25.83 -19.06 -6.85
C GLU A 90 -25.72 -19.62 -8.26
N VAL A 91 -24.60 -19.33 -8.96
CA VAL A 91 -24.31 -19.83 -10.31
C VAL A 91 -23.67 -21.23 -10.27
N TYR A 92 -22.77 -21.45 -9.31
CA TYR A 92 -22.00 -22.70 -9.17
C TYR A 92 -22.17 -23.33 -7.77
N PRO A 93 -23.35 -23.90 -7.46
CA PRO A 93 -23.72 -24.30 -6.10
C PRO A 93 -22.93 -25.49 -5.54
N ASN A 94 -22.25 -26.28 -6.39
CA ASN A 94 -21.56 -27.51 -6.00
C ASN A 94 -20.05 -27.33 -5.77
N ILE A 95 -19.53 -26.10 -5.85
CA ILE A 95 -18.10 -25.82 -5.66
C ILE A 95 -17.72 -25.88 -4.19
N LYS A 96 -16.42 -25.98 -3.93
CA LYS A 96 -15.87 -25.74 -2.59
C LYS A 96 -15.22 -24.37 -2.50
N VAL A 97 -15.64 -23.60 -1.51
CA VAL A 97 -14.91 -22.39 -1.11
C VAL A 97 -13.71 -22.82 -0.28
N VAL A 98 -12.53 -22.39 -0.69
CA VAL A 98 -11.25 -22.69 -0.04
C VAL A 98 -10.76 -21.47 0.70
N GLY A 99 -10.42 -21.60 1.96
CA GLY A 99 -9.89 -20.52 2.79
C GLY A 99 -9.45 -21.03 4.15
N ASN A 100 -8.88 -20.18 4.97
CA ASN A 100 -8.54 -20.57 6.33
C ASN A 100 -9.71 -20.34 7.31
N ALA A 101 -9.56 -20.76 8.57
CA ALA A 101 -10.62 -20.65 9.58
C ALA A 101 -11.13 -19.21 9.78
N LYS A 102 -10.25 -18.19 9.66
CA LYS A 102 -10.66 -16.78 9.75
C LYS A 102 -11.45 -16.33 8.53
N THR A 103 -11.09 -16.80 7.34
CA THR A 103 -11.84 -16.55 6.10
C THR A 103 -13.29 -16.96 6.29
N PHE A 104 -13.55 -18.18 6.78
CA PHE A 104 -14.92 -18.65 7.01
C PHE A 104 -15.67 -17.88 8.11
N THR A 105 -14.94 -17.44 9.14
CA THR A 105 -15.53 -16.54 10.16
C THR A 105 -15.95 -15.22 9.54
N MET A 106 -15.12 -14.64 8.67
CA MET A 106 -15.36 -13.35 8.02
C MET A 106 -16.46 -13.44 6.97
N ILE A 107 -16.54 -14.53 6.19
CA ILE A 107 -17.69 -14.81 5.31
C ILE A 107 -19.00 -14.71 6.09
N GLY A 108 -19.09 -15.34 7.27
CA GLY A 108 -20.28 -15.25 8.12
C GLY A 108 -20.55 -13.85 8.69
N ASN A 109 -19.55 -12.99 8.77
CA ASN A 109 -19.70 -11.59 9.21
C ASN A 109 -20.16 -10.66 8.09
N PHE A 110 -19.59 -10.80 6.89
CA PHE A 110 -19.92 -9.96 5.72
C PHE A 110 -21.22 -10.41 5.04
N SER A 111 -21.49 -11.70 4.99
CA SER A 111 -22.63 -12.29 4.29
C SER A 111 -23.52 -13.05 5.29
N ARG A 112 -24.25 -12.33 6.12
CA ARG A 112 -25.06 -12.90 7.21
C ARG A 112 -26.14 -13.87 6.76
N ASP A 113 -26.62 -13.68 5.56
CA ASP A 113 -27.68 -14.53 4.96
C ASP A 113 -27.10 -15.73 4.20
N LEU A 114 -25.81 -15.73 3.90
CA LEU A 114 -25.11 -16.83 3.25
C LEU A 114 -24.88 -17.98 4.24
N LYS A 115 -25.64 -19.06 4.06
CA LYS A 115 -25.44 -20.31 4.79
C LYS A 115 -24.56 -21.24 3.95
N LEU A 116 -23.25 -21.04 4.04
CA LEU A 116 -22.29 -21.94 3.39
C LEU A 116 -22.36 -23.31 4.12
N ALA A 117 -22.82 -24.36 3.39
CA ALA A 117 -22.86 -25.72 3.93
C ALA A 117 -21.45 -26.24 4.20
N ASP A 118 -21.28 -27.11 5.19
CA ASP A 118 -19.96 -27.65 5.55
C ASP A 118 -19.33 -28.44 4.39
N GLU A 119 -20.15 -29.08 3.56
CA GLU A 119 -19.71 -29.77 2.34
C GLU A 119 -19.14 -28.82 1.28
N ASN A 120 -19.51 -27.55 1.29
CA ASN A 120 -18.98 -26.51 0.40
C ASN A 120 -17.74 -25.79 0.97
N LYS A 121 -17.28 -26.16 2.18
CA LYS A 121 -16.09 -25.59 2.79
C LYS A 121 -14.88 -26.50 2.61
N LEU A 122 -13.76 -25.93 2.26
CA LEU A 122 -12.44 -26.56 2.33
C LEU A 122 -11.52 -25.67 3.15
N GLU A 123 -11.46 -25.93 4.47
CA GLU A 123 -10.55 -25.22 5.34
C GLU A 123 -9.12 -25.73 5.15
N VAL A 124 -8.19 -24.80 4.89
CA VAL A 124 -6.77 -25.06 4.73
C VAL A 124 -5.95 -24.47 5.86
N LYS A 125 -4.81 -25.10 6.13
CA LYS A 125 -3.81 -24.65 7.10
C LYS A 125 -2.59 -24.11 6.36
N ASN A 126 -1.75 -23.43 7.11
CA ASN A 126 -0.49 -22.90 6.56
C ASN A 126 0.37 -24.05 6.00
N LYS A 127 0.76 -23.92 4.74
CA LYS A 127 1.51 -24.90 3.94
C LYS A 127 0.75 -26.15 3.51
N ASP A 128 -0.57 -26.18 3.68
CA ASP A 128 -1.37 -27.22 3.03
C ASP A 128 -1.29 -27.07 1.51
N THR A 129 -1.51 -28.15 0.80
CA THR A 129 -1.51 -28.18 -0.67
C THR A 129 -2.86 -28.63 -1.21
N LEU A 130 -3.19 -28.18 -2.42
CA LEU A 130 -4.36 -28.57 -3.19
C LEU A 130 -3.92 -28.93 -4.62
N THR A 131 -4.13 -30.18 -5.01
CA THR A 131 -3.82 -30.64 -6.35
C THR A 131 -5.04 -30.47 -7.26
N LEU A 132 -4.85 -29.83 -8.41
CA LEU A 132 -5.88 -29.64 -9.43
C LEU A 132 -5.76 -30.64 -10.60
N GLY A 133 -4.68 -31.38 -10.65
CA GLY A 133 -4.27 -32.29 -11.71
C GLY A 133 -2.78 -32.14 -11.95
N LYS A 134 -2.38 -31.28 -12.89
CA LYS A 134 -0.98 -30.90 -13.11
C LYS A 134 -0.51 -29.81 -12.17
N HIS A 135 -1.41 -28.89 -11.78
CA HIS A 135 -1.15 -27.80 -10.85
C HIS A 135 -1.24 -28.29 -9.41
N GLU A 136 -0.25 -27.93 -8.62
CA GLU A 136 -0.27 -28.10 -7.17
C GLU A 136 -0.10 -26.74 -6.50
N LEU A 137 -1.13 -26.35 -5.77
CA LEU A 137 -1.22 -25.07 -5.08
C LEU A 137 -0.79 -25.24 -3.63
N THR A 138 0.13 -24.42 -3.15
CA THR A 138 0.55 -24.35 -1.76
C THR A 138 0.06 -23.06 -1.12
N PHE A 139 -0.66 -23.16 0.00
CA PHE A 139 -1.19 -22.01 0.73
C PHE A 139 -0.20 -21.52 1.78
N VAL A 140 0.22 -20.27 1.70
CA VAL A 140 1.13 -19.64 2.66
C VAL A 140 0.38 -18.51 3.38
N PHE A 141 0.24 -18.63 4.70
CA PHE A 141 -0.44 -17.61 5.49
C PHE A 141 0.42 -16.36 5.60
N ALA A 142 -0.19 -15.22 5.34
CA ALA A 142 0.41 -13.89 5.40
C ALA A 142 -0.41 -12.96 6.33
N PRO A 143 -0.61 -13.34 7.62
CA PRO A 143 -1.49 -12.58 8.50
C PRO A 143 -1.00 -11.14 8.66
N MET A 144 -1.95 -10.21 8.60
CA MET A 144 -1.73 -8.75 8.64
C MET A 144 -0.97 -8.20 7.42
N VAL A 145 -1.00 -8.91 6.29
CA VAL A 145 -0.55 -8.35 5.00
C VAL A 145 -1.76 -8.28 4.03
N HIS A 146 -2.81 -7.38 4.25
CA HIS A 146 -2.85 -6.44 5.42
C HIS A 146 -3.91 -6.83 6.47
N TRP A 147 -4.74 -7.83 6.22
CA TRP A 147 -5.75 -8.35 7.18
C TRP A 147 -5.31 -9.69 7.79
N PRO A 148 -5.97 -10.13 8.92
CA PRO A 148 -5.48 -11.26 9.71
C PRO A 148 -5.69 -12.63 9.06
N GLU A 149 -6.56 -12.75 8.06
CA GLU A 149 -6.87 -13.99 7.34
C GLU A 149 -6.07 -14.15 6.05
N VAL A 150 -5.36 -13.12 5.61
CA VAL A 150 -4.68 -13.13 4.31
C VAL A 150 -3.78 -14.35 4.17
N MET A 151 -3.90 -15.01 3.03
CA MET A 151 -2.97 -16.03 2.56
C MET A 151 -2.58 -15.72 1.11
N VAL A 152 -1.38 -16.14 0.72
CA VAL A 152 -0.93 -16.16 -0.66
C VAL A 152 -0.88 -17.60 -1.15
N THR A 153 -1.00 -17.80 -2.44
CA THR A 153 -1.04 -19.15 -3.04
C THR A 153 0.08 -19.29 -4.07
N TYR A 154 0.92 -20.29 -3.91
CA TYR A 154 1.98 -20.59 -4.87
C TYR A 154 1.62 -21.81 -5.71
N ASP A 155 1.60 -21.66 -7.03
CA ASP A 155 1.51 -22.74 -7.99
C ASP A 155 2.89 -23.22 -8.40
N SER A 156 3.20 -24.46 -8.08
CA SER A 156 4.52 -25.03 -8.33
C SER A 156 4.75 -25.44 -9.78
N LYS A 157 3.69 -25.68 -10.57
CA LYS A 157 3.80 -26.07 -11.99
C LYS A 157 4.30 -24.90 -12.85
N ASP A 158 3.61 -23.78 -12.80
CA ASP A 158 3.92 -22.61 -13.63
C ASP A 158 4.71 -21.55 -12.87
N LYS A 159 5.07 -21.83 -11.59
CA LYS A 159 5.87 -20.97 -10.70
C LYS A 159 5.23 -19.59 -10.50
N VAL A 160 3.92 -19.58 -10.33
CA VAL A 160 3.10 -18.40 -10.15
C VAL A 160 2.80 -18.19 -8.68
N LEU A 161 3.05 -16.97 -8.19
CA LEU A 161 2.60 -16.50 -6.88
C LEU A 161 1.34 -15.65 -7.04
N PHE A 162 0.20 -16.12 -6.56
CA PHE A 162 -0.98 -15.29 -6.32
C PHE A 162 -0.78 -14.62 -4.97
N SER A 163 -0.52 -13.32 -4.99
CA SER A 163 0.08 -12.61 -3.85
C SER A 163 -0.91 -11.85 -2.97
N ALA A 164 -2.22 -12.09 -3.14
CA ALA A 164 -3.25 -11.24 -2.56
C ALA A 164 -2.95 -9.76 -2.91
N ASP A 165 -3.07 -8.83 -1.97
CA ASP A 165 -2.75 -7.41 -2.19
C ASP A 165 -1.25 -7.12 -2.28
N GLY A 166 -0.43 -8.09 -1.93
CA GLY A 166 1.02 -7.96 -2.08
C GLY A 166 1.41 -7.69 -3.52
N PHE A 167 2.28 -6.70 -3.74
CA PHE A 167 2.74 -6.22 -5.06
C PHE A 167 1.65 -5.53 -5.90
N GLY A 168 0.49 -5.24 -5.29
CA GLY A 168 -0.57 -4.45 -5.89
C GLY A 168 -0.22 -2.96 -6.03
N LYS A 169 -1.01 -2.25 -6.83
CA LYS A 169 -0.92 -0.80 -7.00
C LYS A 169 -2.31 -0.21 -7.26
N PHE A 170 -2.47 1.08 -7.03
CA PHE A 170 -3.62 1.82 -7.53
C PHE A 170 -3.61 1.90 -9.06
N GLY A 171 -4.78 2.16 -9.66
CA GLY A 171 -4.98 2.33 -11.08
C GLY A 171 -5.54 1.10 -11.80
N ALA A 172 -6.37 1.34 -12.81
CA ALA A 172 -6.88 0.33 -13.73
C ALA A 172 -5.75 -0.23 -14.63
N LEU A 173 -5.90 -1.45 -15.15
CA LEU A 173 -4.84 -2.11 -15.94
C LEU A 173 -4.53 -1.44 -17.27
N ASP A 174 -5.46 -0.66 -17.80
CA ASP A 174 -5.33 0.08 -19.05
C ASP A 174 -4.89 1.54 -18.86
N ALA A 175 -4.59 1.95 -17.62
CA ALA A 175 -3.97 3.23 -17.31
C ALA A 175 -2.44 3.15 -17.47
N GLU A 176 -1.86 4.11 -18.18
CA GLU A 176 -0.41 4.26 -18.29
C GLU A 176 0.13 4.99 -17.05
N GLU A 177 0.71 4.25 -16.13
CA GLU A 177 1.27 4.78 -14.88
C GLU A 177 2.57 4.07 -14.53
N ASP A 178 3.44 4.80 -13.81
CA ASP A 178 4.61 4.19 -13.18
C ASP A 178 4.19 3.27 -12.04
N TRP A 179 4.66 2.01 -12.08
CA TRP A 179 4.35 1.04 -11.03
C TRP A 179 4.89 1.48 -9.67
N ASP A 180 6.12 1.99 -9.62
CA ASP A 180 6.79 2.34 -8.35
C ASP A 180 6.03 3.41 -7.57
N CYS A 181 5.50 4.42 -8.26
CA CYS A 181 4.75 5.51 -7.64
C CYS A 181 3.46 4.99 -6.99
N GLU A 182 2.59 4.37 -7.79
CA GLU A 182 1.28 3.94 -7.33
C GLU A 182 1.34 2.72 -6.40
N ALA A 183 2.32 1.82 -6.59
CA ALA A 183 2.53 0.70 -5.68
C ALA A 183 3.10 1.15 -4.33
N ARG A 184 3.98 2.15 -4.30
CA ARG A 184 4.50 2.72 -3.05
C ARG A 184 3.38 3.42 -2.28
N ARG A 185 2.56 4.21 -2.96
CA ARG A 185 1.40 4.89 -2.37
C ARG A 185 0.40 3.87 -1.80
N TYR A 186 0.10 2.81 -2.56
CA TYR A 186 -0.71 1.68 -2.11
C TYR A 186 -0.09 1.00 -0.88
N TYR A 187 1.18 0.60 -0.99
CA TYR A 187 1.90 -0.08 0.11
C TYR A 187 1.95 0.75 1.38
N VAL A 188 2.39 2.00 1.31
CA VAL A 188 2.54 2.88 2.48
C VAL A 188 1.17 3.16 3.11
N GLY A 189 0.16 3.41 2.28
CA GLY A 189 -1.20 3.69 2.74
C GLY A 189 -1.83 2.52 3.50
N ILE A 190 -1.78 1.33 2.93
CA ILE A 190 -2.58 0.16 3.33
C ILE A 190 -1.76 -0.84 4.13
N VAL A 191 -0.55 -1.18 3.68
CA VAL A 191 0.30 -2.24 4.27
C VAL A 191 1.37 -1.69 5.21
N GLY A 192 1.75 -0.42 5.08
CA GLY A 192 2.96 0.19 5.69
C GLY A 192 3.15 -0.03 7.18
N LYS A 193 2.06 -0.14 7.95
CA LYS A 193 2.12 -0.48 9.39
C LYS A 193 2.76 -1.84 9.67
N TYR A 194 2.64 -2.79 8.75
CA TYR A 194 2.91 -4.22 8.96
C TYR A 194 4.22 -4.68 8.32
N GLY A 195 5.23 -3.82 8.25
CA GLY A 195 6.52 -4.12 7.63
C GLY A 195 7.17 -5.41 8.12
N ALA A 196 7.09 -5.72 9.43
CA ALA A 196 7.64 -6.96 9.98
C ALA A 196 6.95 -8.22 9.42
N GLN A 197 5.64 -8.16 9.19
CA GLN A 197 4.86 -9.24 8.61
C GLN A 197 5.21 -9.42 7.12
N VAL A 198 5.37 -8.33 6.38
CA VAL A 198 5.84 -8.35 4.99
C VAL A 198 7.25 -8.95 4.90
N GLN A 199 8.18 -8.55 5.80
CA GLN A 199 9.51 -9.15 5.87
C GLN A 199 9.48 -10.67 6.11
N ASN A 200 8.54 -11.16 6.92
CA ASN A 200 8.35 -12.59 7.12
C ASN A 200 7.83 -13.28 5.86
N LEU A 201 6.88 -12.67 5.14
CA LEU A 201 6.38 -13.18 3.87
C LEU A 201 7.50 -13.23 2.82
N LEU A 202 8.31 -12.18 2.69
CA LEU A 202 9.43 -12.12 1.75
C LEU A 202 10.47 -13.22 2.03
N LYS A 203 10.74 -13.56 3.31
CA LYS A 203 11.62 -14.69 3.66
C LYS A 203 11.07 -16.04 3.17
N VAL A 204 9.76 -16.24 3.23
CA VAL A 204 9.14 -17.46 2.68
C VAL A 204 9.19 -17.43 1.16
N ALA A 205 8.82 -16.32 0.53
CA ALA A 205 8.86 -16.15 -0.92
C ALA A 205 10.27 -16.41 -1.50
N ALA A 206 11.33 -16.01 -0.80
CA ALA A 206 12.71 -16.28 -1.20
C ALA A 206 13.09 -17.77 -1.25
N THR A 207 12.27 -18.67 -0.67
CA THR A 207 12.46 -20.13 -0.76
C THR A 207 11.71 -20.76 -1.94
N LEU A 208 10.92 -19.99 -2.67
CA LEU A 208 10.11 -20.42 -3.80
C LEU A 208 10.76 -19.97 -5.12
N ASP A 209 10.59 -20.77 -6.16
CA ASP A 209 11.01 -20.42 -7.52
C ASP A 209 9.88 -19.63 -8.22
N ILE A 210 9.75 -18.34 -7.91
CA ILE A 210 8.70 -17.48 -8.44
C ILE A 210 9.15 -16.87 -9.77
N GLN A 211 8.36 -17.07 -10.83
CA GLN A 211 8.59 -16.49 -12.16
C GLN A 211 7.49 -15.51 -12.59
N THR A 212 6.35 -15.56 -11.90
CA THR A 212 5.23 -14.64 -12.15
C THR A 212 4.56 -14.29 -10.83
N ILE A 213 4.19 -13.04 -10.64
CA ILE A 213 3.38 -12.58 -9.50
C ILE A 213 2.04 -12.08 -10.03
N CYS A 214 0.95 -12.62 -9.48
CA CYS A 214 -0.43 -12.28 -9.79
C CYS A 214 -1.08 -11.58 -8.59
N PRO A 215 -1.02 -10.25 -8.47
CA PRO A 215 -1.64 -9.51 -7.38
C PRO A 215 -3.14 -9.35 -7.58
N LEU A 216 -3.86 -8.97 -6.53
CA LEU A 216 -5.29 -8.64 -6.58
C LEU A 216 -5.56 -7.25 -7.16
N HIS A 217 -4.56 -6.37 -7.22
CA HIS A 217 -4.60 -5.06 -7.89
C HIS A 217 -3.39 -4.85 -8.79
N GLY A 218 -3.57 -4.10 -9.87
CA GLY A 218 -2.48 -3.74 -10.78
C GLY A 218 -2.04 -4.89 -11.71
N PRO A 219 -0.91 -4.73 -12.43
CA PRO A 219 -0.51 -5.64 -13.48
C PRO A 219 0.05 -6.96 -12.94
N VAL A 220 -0.07 -8.01 -13.74
CA VAL A 220 0.68 -9.25 -13.55
C VAL A 220 2.17 -8.98 -13.84
N LEU A 221 3.03 -9.36 -12.90
CA LEU A 221 4.47 -9.11 -12.97
C LEU A 221 5.19 -10.38 -13.46
N THR A 222 5.80 -10.31 -14.63
CA THR A 222 6.48 -11.45 -15.29
C THR A 222 7.95 -11.21 -15.55
N GLU A 223 8.39 -9.96 -15.50
CA GLU A 223 9.76 -9.54 -15.78
C GLU A 223 10.28 -8.69 -14.63
N ASN A 224 11.61 -8.64 -14.46
CA ASN A 224 12.26 -7.79 -13.47
C ASN A 224 11.74 -7.96 -12.01
N LEU A 225 11.39 -9.19 -11.62
CA LEU A 225 10.82 -9.47 -10.29
C LEU A 225 11.73 -9.04 -9.13
N GLU A 226 13.04 -9.05 -9.35
CA GLU A 226 14.02 -8.58 -8.37
C GLU A 226 13.80 -7.11 -7.99
N HIS A 227 13.38 -6.26 -8.94
CA HIS A 227 13.05 -4.86 -8.67
C HIS A 227 11.85 -4.76 -7.71
N TYR A 228 10.74 -5.40 -8.03
CA TYR A 228 9.51 -5.34 -7.22
C TYR A 228 9.72 -5.92 -5.82
N ILE A 229 10.41 -7.05 -5.72
CA ILE A 229 10.78 -7.67 -4.43
C ILE A 229 11.73 -6.75 -3.65
N GLY A 230 12.68 -6.10 -4.33
CA GLY A 230 13.61 -5.13 -3.77
C GLY A 230 12.89 -3.91 -3.18
N GLN A 231 11.90 -3.35 -3.90
CA GLN A 231 11.07 -2.26 -3.41
C GLN A 231 10.28 -2.66 -2.16
N TYR A 232 9.61 -3.81 -2.18
CA TYR A 232 8.90 -4.33 -1.01
C TYR A 232 9.83 -4.57 0.19
N ASN A 233 11.06 -5.05 -0.04
CA ASN A 233 12.06 -5.20 1.01
C ASN A 233 12.48 -3.84 1.59
N THR A 234 12.69 -2.82 0.75
CA THR A 234 13.03 -1.46 1.17
C THR A 234 11.89 -0.84 1.98
N TRP A 235 10.67 -0.88 1.48
CA TRP A 235 9.52 -0.28 2.14
C TRP A 235 9.21 -0.98 3.48
N SER A 236 9.21 -2.30 3.51
CA SER A 236 8.87 -3.09 4.70
C SER A 236 9.96 -3.09 5.78
N SER A 237 11.19 -2.77 5.43
CA SER A 237 12.28 -2.50 6.39
C SER A 237 12.35 -1.02 6.83
N TYR A 238 11.44 -0.18 6.32
CA TYR A 238 11.43 1.27 6.52
C TYR A 238 12.76 1.94 6.08
N GLY A 239 13.33 1.41 5.02
CA GLY A 239 14.55 1.92 4.39
C GLY A 239 14.33 3.22 3.62
N THR A 240 15.41 3.78 3.11
CA THR A 240 15.37 4.90 2.17
C THR A 240 15.34 4.34 0.75
N GLU A 241 14.35 4.73 -0.03
CA GLU A 241 14.24 4.33 -1.43
C GLU A 241 15.03 5.27 -2.35
N SER A 242 14.88 6.56 -2.12
CA SER A 242 15.47 7.59 -2.98
C SER A 242 16.30 8.59 -2.19
N GLU A 243 17.43 8.99 -2.77
CA GLU A 243 18.23 10.08 -2.21
C GLU A 243 17.53 11.43 -2.43
N GLY A 244 17.45 12.22 -1.37
CA GLY A 244 16.82 13.54 -1.43
C GLY A 244 16.27 13.99 -0.07
N VAL A 245 15.59 15.13 -0.08
CA VAL A 245 14.97 15.74 1.08
C VAL A 245 13.53 16.11 0.76
N MET A 246 12.60 15.68 1.60
CA MET A 246 11.22 16.15 1.58
C MET A 246 11.05 17.31 2.57
N ILE A 247 10.33 18.35 2.18
CA ILE A 247 9.93 19.46 3.04
C ILE A 247 8.41 19.53 3.05
N ALA A 248 7.79 19.05 4.12
CA ALA A 248 6.35 19.16 4.35
C ALA A 248 6.04 20.41 5.16
N TYR A 249 5.11 21.23 4.70
CA TYR A 249 4.83 22.48 5.39
C TYR A 249 3.36 22.88 5.44
N THR A 250 3.06 23.71 6.42
CA THR A 250 1.83 24.52 6.50
C THR A 250 2.19 25.99 6.70
N SER A 251 1.47 26.89 6.04
CA SER A 251 1.71 28.32 6.15
C SER A 251 0.41 29.11 6.11
N VAL A 252 0.15 29.97 7.10
CA VAL A 252 -1.09 30.74 7.19
C VAL A 252 -1.01 32.02 6.32
N TYR A 253 0.05 32.82 6.49
CA TYR A 253 0.23 34.09 5.79
C TYR A 253 1.50 34.16 4.92
N GLY A 254 2.07 33.00 4.58
CA GLY A 254 3.20 32.91 3.66
C GLY A 254 4.59 33.03 4.28
N ASN A 255 4.75 33.38 5.56
CA ASN A 255 6.08 33.55 6.15
C ASN A 255 6.81 32.20 6.35
N THR A 256 6.11 31.15 6.80
CA THR A 256 6.69 29.82 6.88
C THR A 256 7.02 29.28 5.48
N LYS A 257 6.16 29.55 4.49
CA LYS A 257 6.41 29.19 3.09
C LYS A 257 7.71 29.81 2.56
N LYS A 258 7.95 31.09 2.83
CA LYS A 258 9.21 31.77 2.42
C LYS A 258 10.45 31.08 3.00
N ALA A 259 10.39 30.63 4.26
CA ALA A 259 11.50 29.90 4.87
C ALA A 259 11.74 28.53 4.20
N VAL A 260 10.66 27.84 3.87
CA VAL A 260 10.71 26.57 3.12
C VAL A 260 11.27 26.77 1.72
N GLU A 261 10.84 27.80 1.01
CA GLU A 261 11.37 28.15 -0.32
C GLU A 261 12.87 28.44 -0.27
N LEU A 262 13.33 29.20 0.74
CA LEU A 262 14.75 29.45 0.94
C LEU A 262 15.53 28.16 1.24
N LEU A 263 15.03 27.29 2.11
CA LEU A 263 15.68 26.00 2.38
C LEU A 263 15.78 25.13 1.11
N ALA A 264 14.71 25.07 0.32
CA ALA A 264 14.69 24.33 -0.93
C ALA A 264 15.69 24.87 -1.94
N GLU A 265 15.84 26.20 -2.03
CA GLU A 265 16.87 26.86 -2.85
C GLU A 265 18.27 26.46 -2.39
N LYS A 266 18.56 26.57 -1.07
CA LYS A 266 19.86 26.21 -0.50
C LYS A 266 20.24 24.74 -0.71
N LEU A 267 19.29 23.84 -0.56
CA LEU A 267 19.51 22.41 -0.84
C LEU A 267 19.86 22.17 -2.32
N LYS A 268 19.17 22.84 -3.25
CA LYS A 268 19.46 22.75 -4.68
C LYS A 268 20.83 23.35 -5.01
N GLU A 269 21.18 24.52 -4.44
CA GLU A 269 22.50 25.14 -4.59
C GLU A 269 23.64 24.22 -4.13
N LYS A 270 23.41 23.44 -3.07
CA LYS A 270 24.37 22.47 -2.53
C LYS A 270 24.40 21.13 -3.29
N GLY A 271 23.54 20.97 -4.30
CA GLY A 271 23.53 19.78 -5.15
C GLY A 271 22.70 18.61 -4.57
N CYS A 272 21.70 18.88 -3.73
CA CYS A 272 20.77 17.83 -3.29
C CYS A 272 20.09 17.15 -4.49
N PRO A 273 20.16 15.81 -4.61
CA PRO A 273 19.69 15.11 -5.80
C PRO A 273 18.21 15.34 -6.11
N LYS A 274 17.40 15.41 -5.06
CA LYS A 274 15.96 15.70 -5.15
C LYS A 274 15.50 16.51 -3.94
N VAL A 275 14.73 17.55 -4.20
CA VAL A 275 14.04 18.33 -3.16
C VAL A 275 12.56 18.34 -3.50
N VAL A 276 11.76 17.72 -2.65
CA VAL A 276 10.29 17.70 -2.73
C VAL A 276 9.75 18.70 -1.71
N VAL A 277 8.86 19.58 -2.12
CA VAL A 277 8.24 20.58 -1.25
C VAL A 277 6.74 20.43 -1.33
N THR A 278 6.10 20.06 -0.22
CA THR A 278 4.68 19.72 -0.17
C THR A 278 3.91 20.70 0.74
N ASP A 279 2.95 21.40 0.17
CA ASP A 279 1.97 22.22 0.91
C ASP A 279 0.81 21.32 1.37
N LEU A 280 0.84 20.91 2.64
CA LEU A 280 -0.17 20.02 3.22
C LEU A 280 -1.60 20.56 3.20
N ALA A 281 -1.77 21.85 2.89
CA ALA A 281 -3.09 22.46 2.75
C ALA A 281 -3.65 22.38 1.32
N ARG A 282 -2.86 21.98 0.32
CA ARG A 282 -3.19 22.07 -1.10
C ARG A 282 -2.93 20.79 -1.88
N GLU A 283 -2.08 19.94 -1.35
CA GLU A 283 -1.68 18.69 -2.01
C GLU A 283 -2.33 17.50 -1.31
N ASP A 284 -2.38 16.36 -2.00
CA ASP A 284 -2.96 15.14 -1.45
C ASP A 284 -2.15 14.65 -0.24
N MET A 285 -2.86 14.34 0.85
CA MET A 285 -2.22 13.87 2.09
C MET A 285 -1.57 12.50 1.91
N ALA A 286 -2.14 11.61 1.09
CA ALA A 286 -1.59 10.28 0.85
C ALA A 286 -0.27 10.35 0.05
N GLU A 287 -0.19 11.25 -0.93
CA GLU A 287 1.05 11.56 -1.65
C GLU A 287 2.12 12.11 -0.71
N ALA A 288 1.75 13.04 0.18
CA ALA A 288 2.67 13.58 1.16
C ALA A 288 3.21 12.51 2.12
N VAL A 289 2.36 11.59 2.55
CA VAL A 289 2.74 10.47 3.43
C VAL A 289 3.67 9.50 2.71
N GLU A 290 3.36 9.16 1.47
CA GLU A 290 4.18 8.29 0.64
C GLU A 290 5.59 8.86 0.45
N ASP A 291 5.71 10.13 0.06
CA ASP A 291 6.99 10.82 -0.11
C ASP A 291 7.80 10.87 1.21
N ALA A 292 7.16 11.02 2.35
CA ALA A 292 7.86 10.97 3.64
C ALA A 292 8.49 9.60 3.92
N PHE A 293 7.87 8.51 3.48
CA PHE A 293 8.46 7.18 3.57
C PHE A 293 9.55 6.93 2.52
N ARG A 294 9.41 7.50 1.32
CA ARG A 294 10.35 7.38 0.21
C ARG A 294 11.74 7.93 0.54
N TYR A 295 11.80 9.13 1.12
CA TYR A 295 13.07 9.80 1.43
C TYR A 295 13.55 9.51 2.85
N GLY A 296 14.87 9.48 3.03
CA GLY A 296 15.50 9.29 4.34
C GLY A 296 15.52 10.54 5.21
N LYS A 297 15.33 11.73 4.62
CA LYS A 297 15.43 13.04 5.27
C LYS A 297 14.17 13.85 5.03
N ILE A 298 13.57 14.37 6.11
CA ILE A 298 12.37 15.21 6.04
C ILE A 298 12.53 16.47 6.89
N VAL A 299 11.99 17.57 6.41
CA VAL A 299 11.82 18.80 7.19
C VAL A 299 10.34 19.08 7.40
N LEU A 300 9.95 19.27 8.64
CA LEU A 300 8.59 19.64 9.04
C LEU A 300 8.55 21.12 9.38
N ALA A 301 7.78 21.91 8.62
CA ALA A 301 7.68 23.34 8.78
C ALA A 301 6.24 23.76 9.10
N SER A 302 6.00 24.31 10.29
CA SER A 302 4.64 24.65 10.71
C SER A 302 4.57 25.87 11.63
N THR A 303 3.37 26.45 11.70
CA THR A 303 3.05 27.50 12.65
C THR A 303 2.46 26.94 13.93
N THR A 304 2.68 27.63 15.05
CA THR A 304 1.91 27.42 16.27
C THR A 304 0.49 27.93 16.06
N TYR A 305 -0.49 27.08 16.36
CA TYR A 305 -1.91 27.39 16.24
C TYR A 305 -2.67 26.85 17.45
N ASN A 306 -3.44 27.70 18.13
CA ASN A 306 -4.16 27.35 19.35
C ASN A 306 -3.30 26.72 20.47
N GLY A 307 -2.01 27.13 20.57
CA GLY A 307 -1.08 26.53 21.54
C GLY A 307 -0.55 25.15 21.18
N ASP A 308 -0.84 24.67 19.99
CA ASP A 308 -0.47 23.36 19.42
C ASP A 308 0.20 23.58 18.05
N VAL A 309 0.50 22.53 17.31
CA VAL A 309 0.91 22.59 15.90
C VAL A 309 -0.32 22.80 15.01
N PHE A 310 -0.12 23.38 13.82
CA PHE A 310 -1.21 23.58 12.86
C PHE A 310 -1.91 22.25 12.49
N PRO A 311 -3.26 22.19 12.41
CA PRO A 311 -4.02 20.94 12.31
C PRO A 311 -3.56 19.99 11.19
N LEU A 312 -3.33 20.48 9.97
CA LEU A 312 -2.92 19.62 8.85
C LEU A 312 -1.52 19.01 9.05
N MET A 313 -0.59 19.72 9.68
CA MET A 313 0.70 19.15 10.08
C MET A 313 0.53 18.06 11.15
N LYS A 314 -0.39 18.27 12.09
CA LYS A 314 -0.72 17.26 13.11
C LYS A 314 -1.23 15.99 12.48
N THR A 315 -2.23 16.09 11.61
CA THR A 315 -2.80 14.97 10.86
C THR A 315 -1.73 14.24 10.03
N PHE A 316 -0.87 14.99 9.35
CA PHE A 316 0.25 14.39 8.60
C PHE A 316 1.16 13.55 9.49
N ILE A 317 1.59 14.08 10.64
CA ILE A 317 2.45 13.34 11.58
C ILE A 317 1.72 12.14 12.18
N GLU A 318 0.42 12.24 12.45
CA GLU A 318 -0.41 11.13 12.90
C GLU A 318 -0.39 10.00 11.86
N HIS A 319 -0.62 10.30 10.59
CA HIS A 319 -0.52 9.31 9.51
C HIS A 319 0.87 8.66 9.40
N LEU A 320 1.95 9.40 9.60
CA LEU A 320 3.29 8.83 9.63
C LEU A 320 3.46 7.85 10.80
N THR A 321 3.12 8.28 12.00
CA THR A 321 3.38 7.52 13.24
C THR A 321 2.49 6.27 13.35
N GLU A 322 1.26 6.32 12.85
CA GLU A 322 0.37 5.16 12.75
C GLU A 322 0.91 4.05 11.86
N ARG A 323 1.75 4.40 10.88
CA ARG A 323 2.41 3.49 9.92
C ARG A 323 3.83 3.10 10.34
N ASN A 324 4.17 3.26 11.64
CA ASN A 324 5.49 2.92 12.19
C ASN A 324 6.66 3.70 11.56
N TYR A 325 6.47 4.99 11.24
CA TYR A 325 7.52 5.85 10.70
C TYR A 325 8.79 5.82 11.54
N GLN A 326 9.90 5.42 10.93
CA GLN A 326 11.16 5.17 11.63
C GLN A 326 12.36 5.24 10.67
N ASN A 327 13.59 5.19 11.23
CA ASN A 327 14.86 5.22 10.47
C ASN A 327 15.03 6.47 9.62
N LYS A 328 14.63 7.62 10.13
CA LYS A 328 14.60 8.89 9.37
C LYS A 328 15.33 10.01 10.09
N THR A 329 15.84 10.96 9.31
CA THR A 329 16.40 12.24 9.82
C THR A 329 15.36 13.33 9.67
N ILE A 330 15.06 14.06 10.75
CA ILE A 330 14.00 15.08 10.78
C ILE A 330 14.59 16.44 11.19
N GLY A 331 14.35 17.46 10.35
CA GLY A 331 14.57 18.86 10.65
C GLY A 331 13.26 19.58 11.01
N LEU A 332 13.35 20.64 11.83
CA LEU A 332 12.18 21.40 12.27
C LEU A 332 12.32 22.88 11.94
N ILE A 333 11.28 23.45 11.34
CA ILE A 333 11.06 24.90 11.19
C ILE A 333 9.76 25.24 11.89
N GLU A 334 9.81 26.05 12.95
CA GLU A 334 8.61 26.55 13.62
C GLU A 334 8.43 28.05 13.42
N ASN A 335 7.18 28.50 13.37
CA ASN A 335 6.84 29.91 13.31
C ASN A 335 5.79 30.28 14.36
N GLY A 336 5.99 31.39 15.05
CA GLY A 336 5.02 31.90 16.00
C GLY A 336 5.48 33.24 16.60
N SER A 337 4.61 34.24 16.60
CA SER A 337 4.93 35.60 17.11
C SER A 337 5.10 35.64 18.63
N TRP A 338 4.45 34.71 19.32
CA TRP A 338 4.49 34.59 20.80
C TRP A 338 4.28 33.11 21.17
N ALA A 339 4.87 32.67 22.27
CA ALA A 339 4.67 31.34 22.83
C ALA A 339 4.73 30.18 21.76
N SER A 340 5.77 30.18 20.94
CA SER A 340 5.97 29.15 19.89
C SER A 340 6.04 27.76 20.50
N MET A 341 5.18 26.84 20.04
CA MET A 341 5.03 25.49 20.55
C MET A 341 5.13 24.41 19.46
N ALA A 342 5.00 24.79 18.18
CA ALA A 342 4.91 23.82 17.08
C ALA A 342 6.09 22.85 17.05
N GLY A 343 7.32 23.34 17.20
CA GLY A 343 8.51 22.49 17.20
C GLY A 343 8.52 21.45 18.32
N LYS A 344 8.14 21.87 19.54
CA LYS A 344 8.03 20.97 20.70
C LYS A 344 6.94 19.90 20.48
N VAL A 345 5.79 20.31 19.96
CA VAL A 345 4.67 19.39 19.70
C VAL A 345 5.05 18.39 18.61
N MET A 346 5.57 18.85 17.47
CA MET A 346 6.01 17.98 16.38
C MET A 346 7.03 16.95 16.87
N ARG A 347 8.05 17.38 17.63
CA ARG A 347 9.04 16.47 18.21
C ARG A 347 8.40 15.44 19.14
N GLY A 348 7.48 15.84 20.00
CA GLY A 348 6.77 14.95 20.95
C GLY A 348 5.91 13.90 20.27
N MET A 349 5.35 14.19 19.09
CA MET A 349 4.54 13.24 18.35
C MET A 349 5.33 12.03 17.84
N PHE A 350 6.65 12.15 17.65
CA PHE A 350 7.54 11.06 17.26
C PHE A 350 8.19 10.31 18.45
N GLU A 351 7.77 10.56 19.69
CA GLU A 351 8.40 9.96 20.88
C GLU A 351 8.43 8.41 20.83
N LYS A 352 7.43 7.80 20.19
CA LYS A 352 7.34 6.33 20.02
C LYS A 352 8.00 5.81 18.73
N SER A 353 8.41 6.68 17.84
CA SER A 353 9.07 6.31 16.60
C SER A 353 10.51 5.89 16.85
N LYS A 354 10.95 4.82 16.17
CA LYS A 354 12.28 4.25 16.37
C LYS A 354 13.31 4.92 15.47
N ASN A 355 14.54 5.05 15.96
CA ASN A 355 15.69 5.50 15.16
C ASN A 355 15.43 6.83 14.42
N ILE A 356 14.81 7.78 15.10
CA ILE A 356 14.67 9.15 14.57
C ILE A 356 15.92 9.95 14.96
N THR A 357 16.62 10.43 13.96
CA THR A 357 17.72 11.38 14.11
C THR A 357 17.18 12.80 13.91
N TRP A 358 17.33 13.64 14.92
CA TRP A 358 16.97 15.06 14.82
C TRP A 358 18.16 15.85 14.37
N LEU A 359 17.98 16.80 13.44
CA LEU A 359 19.02 17.78 13.13
C LEU A 359 19.36 18.61 14.38
N GLU A 360 20.62 19.02 14.48
CA GLU A 360 21.06 19.90 15.57
C GLU A 360 20.42 21.27 15.43
N THR A 361 20.35 21.77 14.19
CA THR A 361 19.73 23.05 13.87
C THR A 361 18.21 22.93 13.78
N SER A 362 17.51 23.75 14.56
CA SER A 362 16.06 23.96 14.46
C SER A 362 15.82 25.45 14.19
N VAL A 363 15.04 25.77 13.17
CA VAL A 363 14.77 27.16 12.79
C VAL A 363 13.53 27.67 13.52
N LYS A 364 13.68 28.72 14.30
CA LYS A 364 12.57 29.35 15.02
C LYS A 364 12.32 30.74 14.51
N ILE A 365 11.19 30.95 13.84
CA ILE A 365 10.80 32.21 13.22
C ILE A 365 9.80 32.97 14.11
N MET A 366 10.02 34.25 14.31
CA MET A 366 9.10 35.09 15.04
C MET A 366 8.32 35.96 14.05
N SER A 367 7.31 35.38 13.41
CA SER A 367 6.50 35.89 12.29
C SER A 367 7.27 35.99 10.97
N SER A 368 8.17 36.94 10.80
CA SER A 368 9.02 37.10 9.61
C SER A 368 10.44 36.64 9.89
N MET A 369 11.11 36.10 8.88
CA MET A 369 12.53 35.75 8.99
C MET A 369 13.40 36.98 9.19
N ASP A 370 14.37 36.85 10.08
CA ASP A 370 15.51 37.76 10.24
C ASP A 370 16.80 37.13 9.66
N GLU A 371 17.92 37.83 9.80
CA GLU A 371 19.22 37.36 9.28
C GLU A 371 19.72 36.11 10.02
N GLN A 372 19.39 35.94 11.32
CA GLN A 372 19.74 34.73 12.06
C GLN A 372 18.96 33.50 11.50
N ASN A 373 17.67 33.67 11.21
CA ASN A 373 16.86 32.59 10.60
C ASN A 373 17.42 32.16 9.24
N LYS A 374 17.92 33.11 8.42
CA LYS A 374 18.55 32.77 7.15
C LYS A 374 19.85 31.96 7.34
N ALA A 375 20.66 32.36 8.33
CA ALA A 375 21.88 31.63 8.70
C ALA A 375 21.55 30.23 9.23
N ASP A 376 20.52 30.10 10.06
CA ASP A 376 20.06 28.79 10.57
C ASP A 376 19.52 27.88 9.42
N ILE A 377 18.83 28.44 8.43
CA ILE A 377 18.38 27.71 7.23
C ILE A 377 19.58 27.25 6.40
N GLU A 378 20.59 28.09 6.21
CA GLU A 378 21.82 27.69 5.53
C GLU A 378 22.51 26.52 6.24
N LYS A 379 22.64 26.59 7.59
CA LYS A 379 23.21 25.53 8.40
C LYS A 379 22.37 24.26 8.34
N MET A 380 21.03 24.36 8.41
CA MET A 380 20.13 23.22 8.24
C MET A 380 20.31 22.53 6.88
N ALA A 381 20.49 23.31 5.82
CA ALA A 381 20.78 22.76 4.48
C ALA A 381 22.12 22.00 4.46
N GLU A 382 23.14 22.47 5.20
CA GLU A 382 24.43 21.76 5.35
C GLU A 382 24.28 20.43 6.11
N GLU A 383 23.51 20.41 7.18
CA GLU A 383 23.23 19.18 7.96
C GLU A 383 22.43 18.15 7.16
N LEU A 384 21.65 18.58 6.17
CA LEU A 384 20.83 17.73 5.32
C LEU A 384 21.60 17.15 4.13
N MET A 385 22.74 17.72 3.76
CA MET A 385 23.59 17.17 2.70
C MET A 385 24.46 16.03 3.21
#